data_cee9346fb77a57ee5061aaafcb10ce7a
#
_entry.id   cee9346fb77a57ee5061aaafcb10ce7a
#
_cell.length_a   1.000
_cell.length_b   1.000
_cell.length_c   1.000
_cell.angle_alpha   90.00
_cell.angle_beta   90.00
_cell.angle_gamma   90.00
#
_symmetry.space_group_name_H-M   'P 1'
#
loop_
_entity.id
_entity.type
_entity.pdbx_description
1 polymer ?
#
loop_
_entity_poly.entity_id
_entity_poly.type
_entity_poly.pdbx_seq_one_letter_code
_entity_poly.pdbx_strand_id
1 'polypeptide(L)'
;MSEPLVIVGNGMAAARLVDELAKTSLGRYAVAVIGEEPRLAYNRVLLSSVLAGETGSHEIELRPADWWRDRGVTVRYGYRVTEVDTGRRELKIEGEESMEYSKLVLATGSTPMRLNLPGADLAGVHTFRDTRDVDLLLTLAAAKKRVVVVGGGLLGLEAAYGLAKAGAPATLLHLMDRLMERQLDGPAAGLLKTLVERKGIRILLNASTARIHGAGHVEAVELADGSRIEADAVIFAAGIKPNVALAKDAGIAVNRGVVVNDLMQTSSPDIFALGECAEHRGTCYGLVEPAYEQARMLARHLAGKPAGYQGSVVSTNLKVSGVSVFSAGDFMGGEGSESLVLTDRRRGTYKKLVIADGRLTGAVLIGDTFDALWYLELIRNRDKVAAIRTGMIFGRALALPSKAA
;
A
#
# COMPACT_ATOMS: atom_id res chain seq x y z
N MET A 1 -26.98 10.70 -24.59
CA MET A 1 -26.81 10.92 -23.14
C MET A 1 -25.65 10.09 -22.67
N SER A 2 -24.79 10.63 -21.80
CA SER A 2 -23.67 9.90 -21.21
C SER A 2 -24.17 8.85 -20.20
N GLU A 3 -23.54 7.67 -20.17
CA GLU A 3 -23.93 6.58 -19.25
C GLU A 3 -23.49 6.92 -17.80
N PRO A 4 -24.35 6.77 -16.78
CA PRO A 4 -23.94 6.95 -15.37
C PRO A 4 -22.90 5.91 -14.94
N LEU A 5 -21.70 6.36 -14.62
CA LEU A 5 -20.61 5.55 -14.05
C LEU A 5 -20.35 6.02 -12.62
N VAL A 6 -20.66 5.19 -11.64
CA VAL A 6 -20.41 5.52 -10.23
C VAL A 6 -19.21 4.75 -9.71
N ILE A 7 -18.32 5.43 -9.01
CA ILE A 7 -17.13 4.87 -8.37
C ILE A 7 -17.27 5.04 -6.86
N VAL A 8 -17.35 3.95 -6.12
CA VAL A 8 -17.43 3.95 -4.66
C VAL A 8 -16.05 3.79 -4.07
N GLY A 9 -15.59 4.83 -3.40
CA GLY A 9 -14.24 5.00 -2.87
C GLY A 9 -13.51 6.13 -3.61
N ASN A 10 -13.00 7.11 -2.85
CA ASN A 10 -12.23 8.25 -3.36
C ASN A 10 -10.76 8.12 -2.95
N GLY A 11 -10.14 7.00 -3.31
CA GLY A 11 -8.72 6.72 -3.04
C GLY A 11 -7.86 6.78 -4.30
N MET A 12 -6.60 6.35 -4.15
CA MET A 12 -5.59 6.36 -5.22
C MET A 12 -6.03 5.55 -6.46
N ALA A 13 -6.69 4.41 -6.24
CA ALA A 13 -7.18 3.55 -7.32
C ALA A 13 -8.29 4.22 -8.14
N ALA A 14 -9.26 4.86 -7.48
CA ALA A 14 -10.34 5.60 -8.10
C ALA A 14 -9.81 6.81 -8.90
N ALA A 15 -8.94 7.61 -8.29
CA ALA A 15 -8.33 8.75 -8.96
C ALA A 15 -7.56 8.32 -10.21
N ARG A 16 -6.81 7.22 -10.13
CA ARG A 16 -6.11 6.66 -11.29
C ARG A 16 -7.05 6.18 -12.38
N LEU A 17 -8.17 5.54 -12.02
CA LEU A 17 -9.17 5.14 -13.00
C LEU A 17 -9.72 6.34 -13.78
N VAL A 18 -10.08 7.43 -13.09
CA VAL A 18 -10.57 8.65 -13.75
C VAL A 18 -9.48 9.30 -14.60
N ASP A 19 -8.21 9.32 -14.16
CA ASP A 19 -7.07 9.76 -14.98
C ASP A 19 -6.95 8.97 -16.29
N GLU A 20 -7.14 7.66 -16.26
CA GLU A 20 -7.07 6.82 -17.48
C GLU A 20 -8.31 6.97 -18.36
N LEU A 21 -9.50 7.10 -17.78
CA LEU A 21 -10.73 7.41 -18.53
C LEU A 21 -10.63 8.77 -19.23
N ALA A 22 -10.04 9.77 -18.59
CA ALA A 22 -9.83 11.10 -19.15
C ALA A 22 -9.00 11.08 -20.46
N LYS A 23 -8.13 10.09 -20.60
CA LYS A 23 -7.30 9.89 -21.81
C LYS A 23 -8.03 9.13 -22.93
N THR A 24 -9.13 8.42 -22.60
CA THR A 24 -9.69 7.43 -23.51
C THR A 24 -11.18 7.61 -23.80
N SER A 25 -12.02 7.73 -22.79
CA SER A 25 -13.47 7.56 -22.93
C SER A 25 -14.31 8.33 -21.91
N LEU A 26 -13.76 9.34 -21.24
CA LEU A 26 -14.46 10.04 -20.17
C LEU A 26 -15.78 10.65 -20.67
N GLY A 27 -15.80 11.23 -21.88
CA GLY A 27 -17.00 11.84 -22.47
C GLY A 27 -18.16 10.87 -22.74
N ARG A 28 -17.91 9.56 -22.66
CA ARG A 28 -18.97 8.53 -22.75
C ARG A 28 -19.78 8.44 -21.46
N TYR A 29 -19.18 8.81 -20.32
CA TYR A 29 -19.74 8.58 -19.00
C TYR A 29 -20.05 9.88 -18.25
N ALA A 30 -21.17 9.88 -17.51
CA ALA A 30 -21.39 10.82 -16.43
C ALA A 30 -20.78 10.22 -15.17
N VAL A 31 -19.55 10.66 -14.81
CA VAL A 31 -18.78 10.03 -13.74
C VAL A 31 -19.06 10.69 -12.40
N ALA A 32 -19.46 9.89 -11.41
CA ALA A 32 -19.55 10.29 -10.00
C ALA A 32 -18.59 9.44 -9.14
N VAL A 33 -17.80 10.09 -8.31
CA VAL A 33 -16.91 9.45 -7.31
C VAL A 33 -17.44 9.77 -5.92
N ILE A 34 -17.67 8.75 -5.10
CA ILE A 34 -18.21 8.89 -3.74
C ILE A 34 -17.22 8.35 -2.74
N GLY A 35 -16.82 9.15 -1.76
CA GLY A 35 -15.85 8.77 -0.73
C GLY A 35 -16.25 9.19 0.66
N GLU A 36 -15.99 8.31 1.65
CA GLU A 36 -16.33 8.52 3.05
C GLU A 36 -15.41 9.56 3.73
N GLU A 37 -14.16 9.66 3.34
CA GLU A 37 -13.25 10.65 3.89
C GLU A 37 -13.64 12.06 3.42
N PRO A 38 -13.60 13.09 4.31
CA PRO A 38 -14.09 14.44 4.02
C PRO A 38 -13.06 15.27 3.24
N ARG A 39 -12.42 14.67 2.22
CA ARG A 39 -11.41 15.33 1.38
C ARG A 39 -11.26 14.67 0.03
N LEU A 40 -10.62 15.36 -0.90
CA LEU A 40 -10.25 14.80 -2.20
C LEU A 40 -9.22 13.68 -2.09
N ALA A 41 -9.12 12.86 -3.15
CA ALA A 41 -8.16 11.77 -3.24
C ALA A 41 -6.72 12.26 -3.05
N TYR A 42 -5.97 11.58 -2.20
CA TYR A 42 -4.59 11.91 -1.88
C TYR A 42 -3.66 10.69 -1.92
N ASN A 43 -2.36 10.95 -2.01
CA ASN A 43 -1.33 9.91 -2.01
C ASN A 43 -1.09 9.39 -0.59
N ARG A 44 -1.71 8.25 -0.25
CA ARG A 44 -1.58 7.62 1.08
C ARG A 44 -0.15 7.16 1.40
N VAL A 45 0.67 6.93 0.39
CA VAL A 45 2.09 6.56 0.59
C VAL A 45 2.86 7.70 1.26
N LEU A 46 2.42 8.94 1.06
CA LEU A 46 3.07 10.12 1.63
C LEU A 46 2.57 10.49 3.04
N LEU A 47 1.63 9.74 3.64
CA LEU A 47 1.18 10.01 5.02
C LEU A 47 2.32 9.94 6.03
N SER A 48 3.28 9.06 5.84
CA SER A 48 4.49 8.99 6.67
C SER A 48 5.38 10.23 6.51
N SER A 49 5.47 10.79 5.31
CA SER A 49 6.18 12.05 5.08
C SER A 49 5.48 13.25 5.71
N VAL A 50 4.14 13.25 5.72
CA VAL A 50 3.35 14.27 6.46
C VAL A 50 3.60 14.14 7.96
N LEU A 51 3.53 12.93 8.52
CA LEU A 51 3.83 12.67 9.94
C LEU A 51 5.27 13.07 10.30
N ALA A 52 6.22 12.86 9.39
CA ALA A 52 7.61 13.25 9.56
C ALA A 52 7.87 14.75 9.34
N GLY A 53 6.86 15.54 8.97
CA GLY A 53 7.01 16.97 8.68
C GLY A 53 7.82 17.27 7.41
N GLU A 54 7.89 16.33 6.48
CA GLU A 54 8.64 16.44 5.22
C GLU A 54 7.79 17.05 4.10
N THR A 55 6.47 16.95 4.19
CA THR A 55 5.49 17.51 3.24
C THR A 55 4.22 17.92 3.98
N GLY A 56 3.48 18.87 3.41
CA GLY A 56 2.21 19.33 3.96
C GLY A 56 1.05 18.39 3.62
N SER A 57 0.02 18.36 4.46
CA SER A 57 -1.18 17.54 4.24
C SER A 57 -1.94 17.88 2.94
N HIS A 58 -1.86 19.13 2.45
CA HIS A 58 -2.46 19.52 1.18
C HIS A 58 -1.61 19.16 -0.03
N GLU A 59 -0.30 19.06 0.12
CA GLU A 59 0.63 18.77 -0.98
C GLU A 59 0.54 17.31 -1.47
N ILE A 60 -0.08 16.44 -0.67
CA ILE A 60 -0.27 15.04 -1.04
C ILE A 60 -1.53 14.78 -1.86
N GLU A 61 -2.36 15.80 -2.15
CA GLU A 61 -3.54 15.65 -3.00
C GLU A 61 -3.14 15.21 -4.43
N LEU A 62 -3.85 14.21 -4.96
CA LEU A 62 -3.53 13.66 -6.30
C LEU A 62 -3.97 14.58 -7.43
N ARG A 63 -5.10 15.27 -7.26
CA ARG A 63 -5.67 16.20 -8.23
C ARG A 63 -6.42 17.31 -7.50
N PRO A 64 -6.25 18.58 -7.89
CA PRO A 64 -7.00 19.69 -7.31
C PRO A 64 -8.47 19.65 -7.73
N ALA A 65 -9.33 20.33 -6.99
CA ALA A 65 -10.79 20.36 -7.23
C ALA A 65 -11.14 20.78 -8.66
N ASP A 66 -10.44 21.76 -9.20
CA ASP A 66 -10.65 22.26 -10.57
C ASP A 66 -10.41 21.17 -11.62
N TRP A 67 -9.44 20.32 -11.40
CA TRP A 67 -9.15 19.23 -12.34
C TRP A 67 -10.35 18.29 -12.55
N TRP A 68 -11.07 17.97 -11.46
CA TRP A 68 -12.27 17.14 -11.50
C TRP A 68 -13.44 17.87 -12.18
N ARG A 69 -13.69 19.12 -11.75
CA ARG A 69 -14.76 19.97 -12.28
C ARG A 69 -14.62 20.18 -13.80
N ASP A 70 -13.43 20.53 -14.27
CA ASP A 70 -13.17 20.85 -15.69
C ASP A 70 -13.32 19.64 -16.60
N ARG A 71 -13.36 18.43 -16.02
CA ARG A 71 -13.63 17.16 -16.70
C ARG A 71 -15.06 16.67 -16.53
N GLY A 72 -15.92 17.43 -15.91
CA GLY A 72 -17.30 17.04 -15.64
C GLY A 72 -17.45 15.86 -14.69
N VAL A 73 -16.46 15.61 -13.83
CA VAL A 73 -16.51 14.55 -12.82
C VAL A 73 -17.05 15.11 -11.51
N THR A 74 -18.14 14.53 -11.03
CA THR A 74 -18.71 14.88 -9.74
C THR A 74 -17.99 14.09 -8.65
N VAL A 75 -17.33 14.78 -7.70
CA VAL A 75 -16.72 14.14 -6.54
C VAL A 75 -17.50 14.50 -5.28
N ARG A 76 -18.08 13.49 -4.64
CA ARG A 76 -18.80 13.60 -3.37
C ARG A 76 -17.93 12.99 -2.27
N TYR A 77 -17.24 13.82 -1.52
CA TYR A 77 -16.39 13.40 -0.39
C TYR A 77 -17.10 13.71 0.95
N GLY A 78 -16.84 12.87 1.98
CA GLY A 78 -17.57 12.91 3.24
C GLY A 78 -18.90 12.15 3.19
N TYR A 79 -19.14 11.36 2.13
CA TYR A 79 -20.36 10.58 1.95
C TYR A 79 -20.08 9.10 1.92
N ARG A 80 -20.83 8.34 2.70
CA ARG A 80 -20.71 6.89 2.79
C ARG A 80 -21.81 6.19 1.99
N VAL A 81 -21.41 5.28 1.12
CA VAL A 81 -22.33 4.34 0.48
C VAL A 81 -22.60 3.20 1.45
N THR A 82 -23.87 2.97 1.77
CA THR A 82 -24.28 1.97 2.76
C THR A 82 -24.87 0.71 2.16
N GLU A 83 -25.40 0.78 0.92
CA GLU A 83 -26.04 -0.36 0.25
C GLU A 83 -25.86 -0.24 -1.27
N VAL A 84 -25.80 -1.38 -1.93
CA VAL A 84 -25.85 -1.52 -3.39
C VAL A 84 -27.01 -2.45 -3.74
N ASP A 85 -28.05 -1.93 -4.39
CA ASP A 85 -29.12 -2.73 -4.98
C ASP A 85 -28.74 -3.09 -6.43
N THR A 86 -28.31 -4.34 -6.63
CA THR A 86 -27.89 -4.84 -7.95
C THR A 86 -29.06 -5.04 -8.91
N GLY A 87 -30.26 -5.28 -8.39
CA GLY A 87 -31.47 -5.49 -9.19
C GLY A 87 -32.04 -4.18 -9.74
N ARG A 88 -32.10 -3.13 -8.90
CA ARG A 88 -32.54 -1.79 -9.30
C ARG A 88 -31.44 -0.94 -9.89
N ARG A 89 -30.17 -1.34 -9.74
CA ARG A 89 -28.99 -0.56 -10.11
C ARG A 89 -28.93 0.78 -9.38
N GLU A 90 -29.15 0.76 -8.08
CA GLU A 90 -29.16 1.92 -7.21
C GLU A 90 -28.16 1.78 -6.06
N LEU A 91 -27.66 2.92 -5.59
CA LEU A 91 -26.84 3.03 -4.37
C LEU A 91 -27.60 3.82 -3.32
N LYS A 92 -27.55 3.37 -2.05
CA LYS A 92 -27.94 4.20 -0.92
C LYS A 92 -26.73 4.90 -0.34
N ILE A 93 -26.87 6.19 -0.16
CA ILE A 93 -25.84 7.07 0.41
C ILE A 93 -26.37 7.58 1.75
N GLU A 94 -25.55 7.52 2.78
CA GLU A 94 -25.94 7.91 4.13
C GLU A 94 -26.41 9.37 4.16
N GLY A 95 -27.65 9.61 4.62
CA GLY A 95 -28.24 10.95 4.70
C GLY A 95 -28.66 11.58 3.38
N GLU A 96 -28.66 10.84 2.27
CA GLU A 96 -28.94 11.35 0.93
C GLU A 96 -29.98 10.47 0.19
N GLU A 97 -30.49 10.99 -0.92
CA GLU A 97 -31.30 10.20 -1.85
C GLU A 97 -30.46 9.12 -2.57
N SER A 98 -31.13 8.06 -3.01
CA SER A 98 -30.50 7.01 -3.80
C SER A 98 -29.95 7.54 -5.11
N MET A 99 -28.87 6.93 -5.58
CA MET A 99 -28.22 7.28 -6.86
C MET A 99 -28.26 6.07 -7.79
N GLU A 100 -28.76 6.25 -9.01
CA GLU A 100 -28.75 5.24 -10.06
C GLU A 100 -27.37 5.13 -10.73
N TYR A 101 -27.05 3.92 -11.23
CA TYR A 101 -25.86 3.67 -12.04
C TYR A 101 -26.17 2.76 -13.23
N SER A 102 -25.50 2.99 -14.36
CA SER A 102 -25.39 2.00 -15.46
C SER A 102 -24.20 1.08 -15.24
N LYS A 103 -23.10 1.63 -14.72
CA LYS A 103 -21.89 0.90 -14.35
C LYS A 103 -21.43 1.33 -12.97
N LEU A 104 -20.98 0.36 -12.16
CA LEU A 104 -20.47 0.58 -10.81
C LEU A 104 -19.06 0.07 -10.66
N VAL A 105 -18.20 0.84 -10.01
CA VAL A 105 -16.84 0.43 -9.65
C VAL A 105 -16.67 0.49 -8.14
N LEU A 106 -16.38 -0.65 -7.53
CA LEU A 106 -16.01 -0.74 -6.13
C LEU A 106 -14.50 -0.50 -5.99
N ALA A 107 -14.12 0.63 -5.40
CA ALA A 107 -12.74 1.02 -5.10
C ALA A 107 -12.60 1.33 -3.59
N THR A 108 -13.29 0.52 -2.78
CA THR A 108 -13.48 0.72 -1.33
C THR A 108 -12.22 0.50 -0.49
N GLY A 109 -11.13 0.02 -1.11
CA GLY A 109 -9.84 -0.14 -0.45
C GLY A 109 -9.84 -1.17 0.67
N SER A 110 -9.17 -0.86 1.77
CA SER A 110 -8.98 -1.75 2.90
C SER A 110 -8.99 -0.98 4.23
N THR A 111 -9.24 -1.70 5.32
CA THR A 111 -9.10 -1.21 6.70
C THR A 111 -7.85 -1.77 7.36
N PRO A 112 -7.21 -1.02 8.29
CA PRO A 112 -6.11 -1.56 9.10
C PRO A 112 -6.59 -2.69 9.99
N MET A 113 -5.75 -3.71 10.14
CA MET A 113 -6.02 -4.81 11.09
C MET A 113 -5.74 -4.36 12.51
N ARG A 114 -6.72 -4.49 13.38
CA ARG A 114 -6.55 -4.45 14.84
C ARG A 114 -6.40 -5.87 15.35
N LEU A 115 -5.41 -6.12 16.19
CA LEU A 115 -5.24 -7.42 16.81
C LEU A 115 -6.34 -7.63 17.85
N ASN A 116 -6.94 -8.81 17.84
CA ASN A 116 -7.92 -9.20 18.86
C ASN A 116 -7.18 -9.76 20.08
N LEU A 117 -6.83 -8.88 21.01
CA LEU A 117 -6.13 -9.22 22.25
C LEU A 117 -6.67 -8.39 23.43
N PRO A 118 -6.52 -8.85 24.66
CA PRO A 118 -6.98 -8.12 25.83
C PRO A 118 -6.42 -6.69 25.89
N GLY A 119 -7.30 -5.70 26.05
CA GLY A 119 -6.94 -4.29 26.10
C GLY A 119 -6.83 -3.59 24.73
N ALA A 120 -7.14 -4.27 23.61
CA ALA A 120 -7.11 -3.65 22.28
C ALA A 120 -8.17 -2.56 22.06
N ASP A 121 -9.14 -2.44 22.95
CA ASP A 121 -10.22 -1.45 22.98
C ASP A 121 -9.96 -0.27 23.91
N LEU A 122 -8.85 -0.27 24.65
CA LEU A 122 -8.49 0.83 25.53
C LEU A 122 -8.30 2.15 24.76
N ALA A 123 -8.63 3.27 25.42
CA ALA A 123 -8.27 4.58 24.89
C ALA A 123 -6.75 4.68 24.72
N GLY A 124 -6.28 5.23 23.60
CA GLY A 124 -4.85 5.24 23.24
C GLY A 124 -4.42 4.09 22.32
N VAL A 125 -5.34 3.17 21.96
CA VAL A 125 -5.08 2.15 20.93
C VAL A 125 -5.62 2.66 19.58
N HIS A 126 -4.71 2.82 18.62
CA HIS A 126 -4.98 3.44 17.31
C HIS A 126 -4.44 2.60 16.16
N THR A 127 -4.68 3.09 14.96
CA THR A 127 -4.12 2.59 13.70
C THR A 127 -3.37 3.70 12.98
N PHE A 128 -2.76 3.40 11.82
CA PHE A 128 -2.15 4.40 10.95
C PHE A 128 -2.60 4.13 9.51
N ARG A 129 -3.55 4.93 9.01
CA ARG A 129 -4.16 4.68 7.69
C ARG A 129 -4.53 5.93 6.91
N ASP A 130 -5.05 6.96 7.57
CA ASP A 130 -5.57 8.18 6.94
C ASP A 130 -4.98 9.44 7.58
N THR A 131 -5.43 10.60 7.11
CA THR A 131 -4.95 11.89 7.62
C THR A 131 -5.39 12.18 9.05
N ARG A 132 -6.52 11.64 9.51
CA ARG A 132 -6.98 11.77 10.90
C ARG A 132 -6.03 11.02 11.84
N ASP A 133 -5.56 9.86 11.41
CA ASP A 133 -4.53 9.12 12.15
C ASP A 133 -3.23 9.94 12.24
N VAL A 134 -2.82 10.62 11.14
CA VAL A 134 -1.64 11.51 11.16
C VAL A 134 -1.80 12.63 12.17
N ASP A 135 -2.93 13.32 12.17
CA ASP A 135 -3.20 14.44 13.09
C ASP A 135 -3.15 13.99 14.56
N LEU A 136 -3.71 12.79 14.84
CA LEU A 136 -3.63 12.16 16.14
C LEU A 136 -2.19 11.83 16.53
N LEU A 137 -1.42 11.20 15.63
CA LEU A 137 -0.02 10.85 15.91
C LEU A 137 0.85 12.08 16.13
N LEU A 138 0.61 13.18 15.41
CA LEU A 138 1.27 14.47 15.65
C LEU A 138 0.94 15.03 17.04
N THR A 139 -0.31 14.88 17.49
CA THR A 139 -0.73 15.29 18.85
C THR A 139 0.01 14.47 19.93
N LEU A 140 0.12 13.15 19.74
CA LEU A 140 0.89 12.27 20.63
C LEU A 140 2.36 12.66 20.64
N ALA A 141 2.94 12.96 19.48
CA ALA A 141 4.34 13.36 19.36
C ALA A 141 4.61 14.72 20.04
N ALA A 142 3.76 15.72 19.84
CA ALA A 142 3.86 17.01 20.51
C ALA A 142 3.81 16.89 22.05
N ALA A 143 3.02 15.95 22.55
CA ALA A 143 2.93 15.62 23.97
C ALA A 143 4.06 14.68 24.46
N LYS A 144 5.04 14.31 23.59
CA LYS A 144 6.14 13.39 23.88
C LYS A 144 5.70 12.07 24.49
N LYS A 145 4.54 11.56 24.05
CA LYS A 145 3.99 10.29 24.52
C LYS A 145 4.86 9.11 24.07
N ARG A 146 5.02 8.12 24.94
CA ARG A 146 5.70 6.85 24.60
C ARG A 146 4.76 6.03 23.72
N VAL A 147 5.16 5.79 22.49
CA VAL A 147 4.31 5.08 21.51
C VAL A 147 4.92 3.72 21.18
N VAL A 148 4.11 2.68 21.32
CA VAL A 148 4.44 1.34 20.84
C VAL A 148 3.76 1.10 19.53
N VAL A 149 4.54 0.79 18.48
CA VAL A 149 4.04 0.42 17.15
C VAL A 149 4.13 -1.09 16.99
N VAL A 150 3.01 -1.75 16.71
CA VAL A 150 2.92 -3.20 16.55
C VAL A 150 2.83 -3.55 15.06
N GLY A 151 3.91 -4.12 14.52
CA GLY A 151 4.06 -4.51 13.12
C GLY A 151 5.32 -3.92 12.49
N GLY A 152 6.25 -4.79 12.06
CA GLY A 152 7.54 -4.42 11.45
C GLY A 152 7.52 -4.43 9.91
N GLY A 153 6.34 -4.34 9.31
CA GLY A 153 6.18 -4.08 7.89
C GLY A 153 6.38 -2.62 7.54
N LEU A 154 6.18 -2.28 6.26
CA LEU A 154 6.37 -0.94 5.72
C LEU A 154 5.68 0.15 6.56
N LEU A 155 4.37 0.02 6.76
CA LEU A 155 3.55 1.04 7.42
C LEU A 155 3.95 1.25 8.89
N GLY A 156 4.32 0.18 9.60
CA GLY A 156 4.77 0.27 10.98
C GLY A 156 6.13 0.96 11.13
N LEU A 157 7.06 0.67 10.22
CA LEU A 157 8.34 1.36 10.16
C LEU A 157 8.18 2.84 9.87
N GLU A 158 7.30 3.20 8.93
CA GLU A 158 6.98 4.59 8.58
C GLU A 158 6.32 5.33 9.74
N ALA A 159 5.35 4.70 10.43
CA ALA A 159 4.72 5.28 11.61
C ALA A 159 5.73 5.52 12.74
N ALA A 160 6.57 4.52 13.05
CA ALA A 160 7.60 4.64 14.08
C ALA A 160 8.63 5.73 13.75
N TYR A 161 9.04 5.82 12.49
CA TYR A 161 9.96 6.86 12.02
C TYR A 161 9.35 8.26 12.10
N GLY A 162 8.12 8.41 11.62
CA GLY A 162 7.42 9.70 11.67
C GLY A 162 7.27 10.19 13.11
N LEU A 163 6.85 9.30 14.02
CA LEU A 163 6.74 9.60 15.46
C LEU A 163 8.09 9.99 16.07
N ALA A 164 9.14 9.22 15.82
CA ALA A 164 10.49 9.52 16.35
C ALA A 164 11.01 10.86 15.81
N LYS A 165 10.81 11.14 14.52
CA LYS A 165 11.20 12.40 13.90
C LYS A 165 10.40 13.60 14.42
N ALA A 166 9.12 13.38 14.76
CA ALA A 166 8.25 14.38 15.40
C ALA A 166 8.52 14.51 16.91
N GLY A 167 9.46 13.75 17.49
CA GLY A 167 9.93 13.88 18.87
C GLY A 167 9.30 12.94 19.90
N ALA A 168 8.48 11.97 19.49
CA ALA A 168 7.93 10.94 20.37
C ALA A 168 8.91 9.77 20.56
N PRO A 169 9.11 9.25 21.80
CA PRO A 169 9.78 7.96 22.00
C PRO A 169 8.99 6.82 21.34
N ALA A 170 9.56 6.19 20.29
CA ALA A 170 8.91 5.12 19.54
C ALA A 170 9.60 3.76 19.76
N THR A 171 8.81 2.74 20.11
CA THR A 171 9.24 1.33 20.16
C THR A 171 8.44 0.53 19.15
N LEU A 172 9.12 -0.15 18.25
CA LEU A 172 8.50 -1.01 17.23
C LEU A 172 8.62 -2.48 17.65
N LEU A 173 7.49 -3.15 17.74
CA LEU A 173 7.37 -4.58 18.01
C LEU A 173 7.08 -5.33 16.72
N HIS A 174 7.80 -6.42 16.48
CA HIS A 174 7.54 -7.27 15.34
C HIS A 174 7.56 -8.75 15.72
N LEU A 175 6.52 -9.46 15.28
CA LEU A 175 6.34 -10.88 15.57
C LEU A 175 7.43 -11.75 14.95
N MET A 176 7.88 -11.40 13.74
CA MET A 176 8.84 -12.19 12.97
C MET A 176 10.29 -11.90 13.38
N ASP A 177 11.21 -12.74 12.92
CA ASP A 177 12.65 -12.68 13.15
C ASP A 177 13.37 -11.53 12.42
N ARG A 178 12.66 -10.86 11.47
CA ARG A 178 13.21 -9.78 10.64
C ARG A 178 12.15 -8.80 10.17
N LEU A 179 12.56 -7.57 9.92
CA LEU A 179 11.70 -6.52 9.35
C LEU A 179 11.36 -6.82 7.90
N MET A 180 10.13 -6.42 7.49
CA MET A 180 9.68 -6.50 6.09
C MET A 180 9.92 -7.90 5.48
N GLU A 181 9.59 -8.96 6.20
CA GLU A 181 9.88 -10.36 5.84
C GLU A 181 9.30 -10.79 4.47
N ARG A 182 8.28 -10.05 4.00
CA ARG A 182 7.67 -10.28 2.68
C ARG A 182 8.40 -9.57 1.53
N GLN A 183 9.30 -8.63 1.85
CA GLN A 183 10.01 -7.80 0.88
C GLN A 183 11.51 -7.96 0.96
N LEU A 184 12.07 -8.42 2.08
CA LEU A 184 13.51 -8.45 2.31
C LEU A 184 13.99 -9.82 2.74
N ASP A 185 15.18 -10.18 2.29
CA ASP A 185 15.92 -11.30 2.85
C ASP A 185 16.59 -10.92 4.18
N GLY A 186 17.17 -11.89 4.89
CA GLY A 186 17.76 -11.68 6.21
C GLY A 186 18.84 -10.59 6.23
N PRO A 187 19.86 -10.62 5.34
CA PRO A 187 20.91 -9.59 5.30
C PRO A 187 20.38 -8.18 5.05
N ALA A 188 19.43 -8.01 4.10
CA ALA A 188 18.81 -6.72 3.82
C ALA A 188 18.00 -6.20 5.02
N ALA A 189 17.18 -7.05 5.63
CA ALA A 189 16.39 -6.71 6.80
C ALA A 189 17.27 -6.35 8.02
N GLY A 190 18.39 -7.05 8.23
CA GLY A 190 19.37 -6.75 9.28
C GLY A 190 20.03 -5.38 9.06
N LEU A 191 20.39 -5.04 7.82
CA LEU A 191 20.93 -3.73 7.48
C LEU A 191 19.88 -2.63 7.69
N LEU A 192 18.64 -2.85 7.23
CA LEU A 192 17.52 -1.91 7.44
C LEU A 192 17.30 -1.66 8.93
N LYS A 193 17.24 -2.72 9.76
CA LYS A 193 17.11 -2.60 11.22
C LYS A 193 18.18 -1.69 11.81
N THR A 194 19.46 -1.95 11.48
CA THR A 194 20.57 -1.13 11.95
C THR A 194 20.43 0.34 11.56
N LEU A 195 20.03 0.62 10.32
CA LEU A 195 19.86 1.98 9.81
C LEU A 195 18.68 2.71 10.47
N VAL A 196 17.60 2.00 10.77
CA VAL A 196 16.42 2.56 11.44
C VAL A 196 16.69 2.78 12.94
N GLU A 197 17.37 1.87 13.62
CA GLU A 197 17.75 2.04 15.04
C GLU A 197 18.67 3.25 15.26
N ARG A 198 19.57 3.56 14.30
CA ARG A 198 20.39 4.79 14.33
C ARG A 198 19.57 6.09 14.28
N LYS A 199 18.28 6.00 13.94
CA LYS A 199 17.34 7.14 13.95
C LYS A 199 16.56 7.27 15.26
N GLY A 200 16.94 6.50 16.30
CA GLY A 200 16.36 6.58 17.64
C GLY A 200 15.11 5.72 17.84
N ILE A 201 14.82 4.79 16.93
CA ILE A 201 13.69 3.86 17.07
C ILE A 201 14.18 2.58 17.73
N ARG A 202 13.59 2.19 18.86
CA ARG A 202 13.84 0.89 19.47
C ARG A 202 13.08 -0.19 18.74
N ILE A 203 13.76 -1.27 18.28
CA ILE A 203 13.12 -2.36 17.51
C ILE A 203 13.29 -3.68 18.26
N LEU A 204 12.17 -4.35 18.56
CA LEU A 204 12.12 -5.68 19.14
C LEU A 204 11.53 -6.65 18.10
N LEU A 205 12.34 -7.61 17.68
CA LEU A 205 11.94 -8.73 16.82
C LEU A 205 11.56 -9.94 17.68
N ASN A 206 10.83 -10.91 17.10
CA ASN A 206 10.27 -12.06 17.83
C ASN A 206 9.41 -11.61 19.03
N ALA A 207 8.83 -10.41 18.95
CA ALA A 207 8.07 -9.76 20.01
C ALA A 207 6.56 -9.96 19.78
N SER A 208 6.01 -11.04 20.30
CA SER A 208 4.58 -11.34 20.24
C SER A 208 3.86 -10.52 21.33
N THR A 209 2.96 -9.63 20.89
CA THR A 209 2.13 -8.84 21.81
C THR A 209 1.01 -9.72 22.38
N ALA A 210 0.95 -9.86 23.71
CA ALA A 210 -0.01 -10.70 24.40
C ALA A 210 -1.20 -9.90 24.97
N ARG A 211 -0.93 -8.70 25.51
CA ARG A 211 -1.94 -7.86 26.18
C ARG A 211 -1.54 -6.39 26.17
N ILE A 212 -2.52 -5.52 26.19
CA ILE A 212 -2.36 -4.08 26.48
C ILE A 212 -2.96 -3.83 27.86
N HIS A 213 -2.20 -3.23 28.76
CA HIS A 213 -2.59 -2.90 30.11
C HIS A 213 -3.01 -1.44 30.23
N GLY A 214 -3.96 -1.19 31.15
CA GLY A 214 -4.37 0.15 31.54
C GLY A 214 -5.72 0.19 32.25
N ALA A 215 -5.93 1.25 33.01
CA ALA A 215 -7.20 1.53 33.69
C ALA A 215 -7.98 2.57 32.88
N GLY A 216 -8.58 2.12 31.76
CA GLY A 216 -9.35 2.97 30.82
C GLY A 216 -8.53 3.56 29.68
N HIS A 217 -7.22 3.69 29.81
CA HIS A 217 -6.30 4.12 28.73
C HIS A 217 -5.01 3.28 28.78
N VAL A 218 -4.25 3.30 27.69
CA VAL A 218 -3.00 2.53 27.57
C VAL A 218 -1.97 2.98 28.60
N GLU A 219 -1.34 2.03 29.31
CA GLU A 219 -0.26 2.26 30.25
C GLU A 219 0.97 1.38 29.93
N ALA A 220 0.77 0.17 29.42
CA ALA A 220 1.86 -0.73 29.03
C ALA A 220 1.40 -1.78 28.02
N VAL A 221 2.36 -2.34 27.30
CA VAL A 221 2.21 -3.52 26.43
C VAL A 221 2.96 -4.69 27.06
N GLU A 222 2.31 -5.84 27.21
CA GLU A 222 2.91 -7.09 27.65
C GLU A 222 3.17 -8.00 26.46
N LEU A 223 4.36 -8.57 26.40
CA LEU A 223 4.76 -9.56 25.41
C LEU A 223 4.48 -10.99 25.92
N ALA A 224 4.49 -11.95 24.99
CA ALA A 224 4.24 -13.36 25.32
C ALA A 224 5.29 -13.99 26.28
N ASP A 225 6.47 -13.42 26.38
CA ASP A 225 7.51 -13.81 27.33
C ASP A 225 7.33 -13.21 28.74
N GLY A 226 6.24 -12.44 28.95
CA GLY A 226 5.93 -11.77 30.20
C GLY A 226 6.62 -10.42 30.38
N SER A 227 7.50 -10.00 29.47
CA SER A 227 8.14 -8.67 29.53
C SER A 227 7.12 -7.57 29.28
N ARG A 228 7.30 -6.41 29.92
CA ARG A 228 6.42 -5.24 29.80
C ARG A 228 7.17 -4.03 29.25
N ILE A 229 6.47 -3.29 28.42
CA ILE A 229 6.96 -2.06 27.79
C ILE A 229 5.97 -0.96 28.14
N GLU A 230 6.41 0.04 28.87
CA GLU A 230 5.59 1.21 29.19
C GLU A 230 5.21 1.96 27.90
N ALA A 231 3.94 2.30 27.79
CA ALA A 231 3.38 2.98 26.63
C ALA A 231 2.20 3.88 27.02
N ASP A 232 2.10 5.02 26.39
CA ASP A 232 0.96 5.92 26.54
C ASP A 232 0.00 5.77 25.36
N ALA A 233 0.46 5.15 24.26
CA ALA A 233 -0.34 4.79 23.10
C ALA A 233 0.21 3.56 22.37
N VAL A 234 -0.68 2.83 21.68
CA VAL A 234 -0.35 1.68 20.82
C VAL A 234 -0.90 1.92 19.42
N ILE A 235 -0.07 1.71 18.41
CA ILE A 235 -0.43 1.81 17.00
C ILE A 235 -0.38 0.43 16.36
N PHE A 236 -1.53 -0.10 15.93
CA PHE A 236 -1.55 -1.32 15.14
C PHE A 236 -1.21 -1.04 13.67
N ALA A 237 -0.12 -1.62 13.19
CA ALA A 237 0.33 -1.64 11.81
C ALA A 237 0.59 -3.09 11.33
N ALA A 238 -0.26 -4.03 11.78
CA ALA A 238 -0.11 -5.48 11.60
C ALA A 238 -0.70 -6.00 10.27
N GLY A 239 -0.98 -5.12 9.32
CA GLY A 239 -1.56 -5.44 8.02
C GLY A 239 -2.90 -4.76 7.75
N ILE A 240 -3.52 -5.15 6.63
CA ILE A 240 -4.78 -4.61 6.15
C ILE A 240 -5.77 -5.72 5.81
N LYS A 241 -7.06 -5.42 5.87
CA LYS A 241 -8.14 -6.29 5.45
C LYS A 241 -8.93 -5.59 4.34
N PRO A 242 -9.14 -6.23 3.16
CA PRO A 242 -9.98 -5.70 2.09
C PRO A 242 -11.39 -5.34 2.57
N ASN A 243 -11.94 -4.21 2.12
CA ASN A 243 -13.29 -3.78 2.42
C ASN A 243 -14.27 -4.46 1.48
N VAL A 244 -14.87 -5.56 1.91
CA VAL A 244 -15.76 -6.39 1.10
C VAL A 244 -17.22 -6.33 1.54
N ALA A 245 -17.54 -5.68 2.66
CA ALA A 245 -18.89 -5.69 3.25
C ALA A 245 -19.94 -5.26 2.23
N LEU A 246 -19.77 -4.12 1.59
CA LEU A 246 -20.71 -3.58 0.61
C LEU A 246 -20.96 -4.54 -0.56
N ALA A 247 -19.92 -5.22 -1.07
CA ALA A 247 -20.05 -6.21 -2.13
C ALA A 247 -20.75 -7.48 -1.64
N LYS A 248 -20.40 -7.95 -0.44
CA LYS A 248 -20.98 -9.14 0.18
C LYS A 248 -22.48 -8.97 0.44
N ASP A 249 -22.87 -7.82 0.99
CA ASP A 249 -24.26 -7.51 1.32
C ASP A 249 -25.11 -7.34 0.06
N ALA A 250 -24.50 -6.94 -1.07
CA ALA A 250 -25.11 -6.88 -2.40
C ALA A 250 -25.14 -8.23 -3.13
N GLY A 251 -24.75 -9.34 -2.51
CA GLY A 251 -24.71 -10.68 -3.12
C GLY A 251 -23.60 -10.89 -4.16
N ILE A 252 -22.60 -9.99 -4.21
CA ILE A 252 -21.44 -10.11 -5.10
C ILE A 252 -20.44 -11.10 -4.48
N ALA A 253 -19.83 -11.94 -5.31
CA ALA A 253 -18.87 -12.95 -4.86
C ALA A 253 -17.65 -12.32 -4.17
N VAL A 254 -17.39 -12.74 -2.94
CA VAL A 254 -16.25 -12.33 -2.14
C VAL A 254 -15.53 -13.55 -1.56
N ASN A 255 -14.21 -13.44 -1.43
CA ASN A 255 -13.39 -14.36 -0.66
C ASN A 255 -12.58 -13.53 0.35
N ARG A 256 -11.27 -13.39 0.22
CA ARG A 256 -10.51 -12.40 0.99
C ARG A 256 -10.79 -10.96 0.49
N GLY A 257 -10.99 -10.81 -0.81
CA GLY A 257 -11.39 -9.58 -1.49
C GLY A 257 -12.65 -9.78 -2.32
N VAL A 258 -13.09 -8.75 -3.02
CA VAL A 258 -14.15 -8.84 -4.04
C VAL A 258 -13.57 -9.57 -5.25
N VAL A 259 -14.14 -10.74 -5.59
CA VAL A 259 -13.61 -11.59 -6.66
C VAL A 259 -13.87 -10.95 -8.02
N VAL A 260 -12.79 -10.79 -8.80
CA VAL A 260 -12.85 -10.22 -10.16
C VAL A 260 -12.17 -11.11 -11.19
N ASN A 261 -12.68 -11.04 -12.43
CA ASN A 261 -12.04 -11.66 -13.58
C ASN A 261 -10.92 -10.79 -14.17
N ASP A 262 -10.34 -11.22 -15.29
CA ASP A 262 -9.25 -10.49 -15.98
C ASP A 262 -9.66 -9.09 -16.50
N LEU A 263 -10.95 -8.79 -16.60
CA LEU A 263 -11.50 -7.49 -16.99
C LEU A 263 -11.88 -6.61 -15.77
N MET A 264 -11.48 -7.02 -14.56
CA MET A 264 -11.88 -6.40 -13.28
C MET A 264 -13.39 -6.46 -13.02
N GLN A 265 -14.13 -7.29 -13.72
CA GLN A 265 -15.56 -7.47 -13.54
C GLN A 265 -15.83 -8.46 -12.41
N THR A 266 -16.81 -8.15 -11.58
CA THR A 266 -17.28 -9.00 -10.48
C THR A 266 -18.22 -10.10 -10.96
N SER A 267 -18.82 -10.86 -10.05
CA SER A 267 -19.88 -11.83 -10.36
C SER A 267 -21.19 -11.20 -10.81
N SER A 268 -21.37 -9.89 -10.62
CA SER A 268 -22.54 -9.14 -11.06
C SER A 268 -22.22 -8.36 -12.35
N PRO A 269 -23.09 -8.44 -13.38
CA PRO A 269 -22.91 -7.67 -14.59
C PRO A 269 -22.82 -6.16 -14.32
N ASP A 270 -22.00 -5.45 -15.09
CA ASP A 270 -21.79 -4.00 -14.99
C ASP A 270 -21.23 -3.50 -13.63
N ILE A 271 -20.83 -4.42 -12.75
CA ILE A 271 -20.14 -4.09 -11.50
C ILE A 271 -18.70 -4.57 -11.55
N PHE A 272 -17.78 -3.68 -11.26
CA PHE A 272 -16.33 -3.89 -11.29
C PHE A 272 -15.72 -3.64 -9.91
N ALA A 273 -14.54 -4.19 -9.65
CA ALA A 273 -13.77 -3.82 -8.46
C ALA A 273 -12.29 -3.68 -8.80
N LEU A 274 -11.58 -2.77 -8.11
CA LEU A 274 -10.16 -2.57 -8.28
C LEU A 274 -9.47 -2.04 -7.00
N GLY A 275 -8.17 -2.16 -6.95
CA GLY A 275 -7.37 -1.73 -5.81
C GLY A 275 -7.35 -2.76 -4.69
N GLU A 276 -7.17 -2.30 -3.45
CA GLU A 276 -6.96 -3.18 -2.29
C GLU A 276 -8.20 -4.01 -1.90
N CYS A 277 -9.40 -3.61 -2.33
CA CYS A 277 -10.61 -4.41 -2.09
C CYS A 277 -10.77 -5.58 -3.07
N ALA A 278 -10.10 -5.54 -4.23
CA ALA A 278 -10.26 -6.56 -5.27
C ALA A 278 -9.37 -7.78 -5.05
N GLU A 279 -9.92 -8.95 -5.41
CA GLU A 279 -9.19 -10.22 -5.46
C GLU A 279 -9.19 -10.76 -6.88
N HIS A 280 -8.02 -10.80 -7.52
CA HIS A 280 -7.82 -11.32 -8.85
C HIS A 280 -7.03 -12.62 -8.81
N ARG A 281 -7.57 -13.70 -9.37
CA ARG A 281 -6.94 -15.04 -9.40
C ARG A 281 -6.41 -15.47 -8.02
N GLY A 282 -7.21 -15.25 -6.95
CA GLY A 282 -6.87 -15.60 -5.57
C GLY A 282 -5.86 -14.64 -4.89
N THR A 283 -5.48 -13.55 -5.54
CA THR A 283 -4.50 -12.59 -5.00
C THR A 283 -5.14 -11.23 -4.70
N CYS A 284 -4.99 -10.76 -3.45
CA CYS A 284 -5.24 -9.37 -3.06
C CYS A 284 -3.90 -8.64 -2.98
N TYR A 285 -3.77 -7.55 -3.71
CA TYR A 285 -2.55 -6.73 -3.72
C TYR A 285 -2.70 -5.59 -2.72
N GLY A 286 -1.80 -5.48 -1.77
CA GLY A 286 -1.75 -4.37 -0.81
C GLY A 286 -0.78 -3.26 -1.24
N LEU A 287 -0.68 -2.96 -2.53
CA LEU A 287 0.29 -2.05 -3.13
C LEU A 287 -0.35 -1.16 -4.19
N VAL A 288 0.24 0.02 -4.40
CA VAL A 288 -0.29 1.04 -5.31
C VAL A 288 -0.15 0.64 -6.78
N GLU A 289 1.02 0.10 -7.19
CA GLU A 289 1.28 -0.19 -8.61
C GLU A 289 0.30 -1.22 -9.19
N PRO A 290 -0.01 -2.36 -8.53
CA PRO A 290 -1.08 -3.24 -8.98
C PRO A 290 -2.44 -2.55 -9.12
N ALA A 291 -2.82 -1.67 -8.17
CA ALA A 291 -4.07 -0.93 -8.26
C ALA A 291 -4.09 0.02 -9.48
N TYR A 292 -2.96 0.61 -9.82
CA TYR A 292 -2.82 1.45 -11.01
C TYR A 292 -2.84 0.65 -12.31
N GLU A 293 -2.27 -0.55 -12.33
CA GLU A 293 -2.36 -1.47 -13.45
C GLU A 293 -3.80 -1.93 -13.68
N GLN A 294 -4.51 -2.30 -12.62
CA GLN A 294 -5.94 -2.64 -12.67
C GLN A 294 -6.78 -1.47 -13.19
N ALA A 295 -6.52 -0.24 -12.72
CA ALA A 295 -7.21 0.95 -13.18
C ALA A 295 -7.01 1.20 -14.70
N ARG A 296 -5.78 1.00 -15.20
CA ARG A 296 -5.49 1.09 -16.65
C ARG A 296 -6.25 0.04 -17.46
N MET A 297 -6.30 -1.21 -16.94
CA MET A 297 -7.02 -2.30 -17.63
C MET A 297 -8.53 -2.06 -17.64
N LEU A 298 -9.10 -1.65 -16.51
CA LEU A 298 -10.53 -1.34 -16.43
C LEU A 298 -10.89 -0.15 -17.34
N ALA A 299 -10.11 0.92 -17.35
CA ALA A 299 -10.34 2.06 -18.24
C ALA A 299 -10.35 1.65 -19.73
N ARG A 300 -9.44 0.77 -20.14
CA ARG A 300 -9.42 0.20 -21.51
C ARG A 300 -10.67 -0.62 -21.80
N HIS A 301 -11.10 -1.45 -20.85
CA HIS A 301 -12.34 -2.23 -20.97
C HIS A 301 -13.55 -1.31 -21.16
N LEU A 302 -13.70 -0.29 -20.30
CA LEU A 302 -14.78 0.70 -20.38
C LEU A 302 -14.74 1.54 -21.66
N ALA A 303 -13.55 1.71 -22.26
CA ALA A 303 -13.39 2.35 -23.58
C ALA A 303 -13.72 1.42 -24.78
N GLY A 304 -14.18 0.17 -24.52
CA GLY A 304 -14.45 -0.81 -25.57
C GLY A 304 -13.20 -1.42 -26.21
N LYS A 305 -12.04 -1.30 -25.56
CA LYS A 305 -10.75 -1.87 -25.98
C LYS A 305 -10.23 -2.83 -24.90
N PRO A 306 -10.93 -3.95 -24.61
CA PRO A 306 -10.58 -4.81 -23.50
C PRO A 306 -9.18 -5.39 -23.66
N ALA A 307 -8.45 -5.43 -22.55
CA ALA A 307 -7.20 -6.14 -22.39
C ALA A 307 -7.25 -6.82 -21.03
N GLY A 308 -6.97 -8.12 -20.98
CA GLY A 308 -7.01 -8.88 -19.75
C GLY A 308 -5.85 -8.52 -18.82
N TYR A 309 -6.16 -8.24 -17.57
CA TYR A 309 -5.17 -8.09 -16.52
C TYR A 309 -4.56 -9.47 -16.18
N GLN A 310 -3.26 -9.60 -16.30
CA GLN A 310 -2.56 -10.90 -16.11
C GLN A 310 -1.96 -11.04 -14.70
N GLY A 311 -2.26 -10.11 -13.81
CA GLY A 311 -1.60 -9.97 -12.51
C GLY A 311 -0.42 -9.01 -12.60
N SER A 312 0.12 -8.64 -11.44
CA SER A 312 1.24 -7.72 -11.31
C SER A 312 2.47 -8.42 -10.76
N VAL A 313 3.63 -8.07 -11.27
CA VAL A 313 4.90 -8.36 -10.58
C VAL A 313 4.95 -7.50 -9.34
N VAL A 314 4.91 -8.14 -8.16
CA VAL A 314 4.97 -7.42 -6.89
C VAL A 314 6.34 -6.77 -6.77
N SER A 315 6.36 -5.46 -6.61
CA SER A 315 7.57 -4.69 -6.36
C SER A 315 7.33 -3.62 -5.29
N THR A 316 8.36 -3.38 -4.52
CA THR A 316 8.42 -2.33 -3.51
C THR A 316 9.58 -1.41 -3.88
N ASN A 317 9.31 -0.12 -4.09
CA ASN A 317 10.33 0.91 -4.34
C ASN A 317 9.96 2.12 -3.51
N LEU A 318 10.50 2.20 -2.32
CA LEU A 318 10.06 3.13 -1.28
C LEU A 318 11.25 3.67 -0.49
N LYS A 319 11.05 4.83 0.12
CA LYS A 319 11.94 5.37 1.13
C LYS A 319 11.37 5.07 2.52
N VAL A 320 11.76 3.92 3.06
CA VAL A 320 11.29 3.46 4.37
C VAL A 320 12.11 4.11 5.46
N SER A 321 11.46 4.87 6.34
CA SER A 321 12.17 5.53 7.46
C SER A 321 13.43 6.30 7.02
N GLY A 322 13.38 6.95 5.85
CA GLY A 322 14.52 7.65 5.26
C GLY A 322 15.63 6.75 4.71
N VAL A 323 15.39 5.45 4.54
CA VAL A 323 16.27 4.48 3.86
C VAL A 323 15.64 4.06 2.56
N SER A 324 16.37 4.16 1.44
CA SER A 324 15.89 3.66 0.15
C SER A 324 15.85 2.13 0.14
N VAL A 325 14.69 1.57 -0.17
CA VAL A 325 14.42 0.13 -0.19
C VAL A 325 13.76 -0.24 -1.50
N PHE A 326 14.28 -1.26 -2.16
CA PHE A 326 13.64 -1.86 -3.32
C PHE A 326 13.64 -3.39 -3.19
N SER A 327 12.54 -4.01 -3.59
CA SER A 327 12.47 -5.46 -3.86
C SER A 327 11.48 -5.74 -4.98
N ALA A 328 11.75 -6.76 -5.77
CA ALA A 328 10.85 -7.20 -6.84
C ALA A 328 11.02 -8.68 -7.13
N GLY A 329 9.94 -9.32 -7.58
CA GLY A 329 9.93 -10.70 -8.04
C GLY A 329 10.28 -11.72 -6.97
N ASP A 330 10.82 -12.86 -7.38
CA ASP A 330 11.30 -13.89 -6.48
C ASP A 330 12.73 -13.58 -6.00
N PHE A 331 12.83 -12.70 -5.02
CA PHE A 331 14.09 -12.25 -4.43
C PHE A 331 14.70 -13.23 -3.43
N MET A 332 13.94 -14.20 -2.97
CA MET A 332 14.49 -15.26 -2.10
C MET A 332 15.31 -16.24 -2.92
N GLY A 333 14.83 -16.57 -4.10
CA GLY A 333 15.37 -17.63 -4.94
C GLY A 333 15.03 -19.02 -4.43
N GLY A 334 15.18 -20.03 -5.26
CA GLY A 334 14.92 -21.43 -4.97
C GLY A 334 16.03 -22.32 -5.49
N GLU A 335 15.79 -23.61 -5.49
CA GLU A 335 16.69 -24.62 -6.08
C GLU A 335 16.98 -24.29 -7.55
N GLY A 336 18.24 -24.36 -7.95
CA GLY A 336 18.70 -23.98 -9.29
C GLY A 336 18.83 -22.48 -9.56
N SER A 337 18.51 -21.61 -8.59
CA SER A 337 18.75 -20.16 -8.72
C SER A 337 20.17 -19.77 -8.27
N GLU A 338 20.71 -18.76 -8.91
CA GLU A 338 21.97 -18.12 -8.56
C GLU A 338 21.72 -16.74 -7.96
N SER A 339 22.52 -16.32 -6.98
CA SER A 339 22.44 -14.97 -6.39
C SER A 339 23.76 -14.23 -6.59
N LEU A 340 23.66 -13.02 -7.16
CA LEU A 340 24.73 -12.03 -7.13
C LEU A 340 24.51 -11.11 -5.94
N VAL A 341 25.51 -10.95 -5.07
CA VAL A 341 25.39 -10.13 -3.86
C VAL A 341 26.52 -9.11 -3.77
N LEU A 342 26.15 -7.88 -3.48
CA LEU A 342 27.09 -6.79 -3.17
C LEU A 342 26.68 -6.17 -1.82
N THR A 343 27.64 -6.04 -0.91
CA THR A 343 27.41 -5.45 0.41
C THR A 343 28.48 -4.42 0.74
N ASP A 344 28.05 -3.20 1.07
CA ASP A 344 28.89 -2.17 1.67
C ASP A 344 28.22 -1.65 2.96
N ARG A 345 28.62 -2.23 4.08
CA ARG A 345 28.05 -1.87 5.40
C ARG A 345 28.40 -0.45 5.83
N ARG A 346 29.53 0.10 5.39
CA ARG A 346 29.96 1.48 5.73
C ARG A 346 29.07 2.50 5.05
N ARG A 347 28.70 2.26 3.78
CA ARG A 347 27.76 3.09 3.00
C ARG A 347 26.30 2.75 3.25
N GLY A 348 26.00 1.68 3.99
CA GLY A 348 24.64 1.23 4.20
C GLY A 348 24.00 0.68 2.92
N THR A 349 24.79 0.01 2.07
CA THR A 349 24.33 -0.52 0.77
C THR A 349 24.30 -2.05 0.79
N TYR A 350 23.22 -2.61 0.30
CA TYR A 350 23.05 -4.03 -0.01
C TYR A 350 22.33 -4.19 -1.34
N LYS A 351 22.85 -5.04 -2.20
CA LYS A 351 22.20 -5.46 -3.45
C LYS A 351 22.24 -6.97 -3.56
N LYS A 352 21.11 -7.58 -3.87
CA LYS A 352 21.00 -8.99 -4.25
C LYS A 352 20.18 -9.10 -5.52
N LEU A 353 20.70 -9.83 -6.49
CA LEU A 353 20.03 -10.14 -7.74
C LEU A 353 19.90 -11.65 -7.85
N VAL A 354 18.71 -12.17 -8.09
CA VAL A 354 18.43 -13.60 -8.22
C VAL A 354 18.22 -13.95 -9.68
N ILE A 355 18.99 -14.92 -10.17
CA ILE A 355 18.95 -15.39 -11.56
C ILE A 355 18.52 -16.85 -11.57
N ALA A 356 17.50 -17.17 -12.36
CA ALA A 356 17.07 -18.53 -12.64
C ALA A 356 16.83 -18.69 -14.14
N ASP A 357 17.22 -19.81 -14.71
CA ASP A 357 17.13 -20.12 -16.16
C ASP A 357 17.73 -19.02 -17.06
N GLY A 358 18.82 -18.40 -16.61
CA GLY A 358 19.50 -17.31 -17.31
C GLY A 358 18.73 -15.98 -17.36
N ARG A 359 17.72 -15.79 -16.52
CA ARG A 359 16.86 -14.60 -16.44
C ARG A 359 16.91 -14.02 -15.03
N LEU A 360 16.82 -12.70 -14.92
CA LEU A 360 16.64 -12.05 -13.63
C LEU A 360 15.20 -12.31 -13.14
N THR A 361 15.06 -12.99 -12.00
CA THR A 361 13.76 -13.36 -11.41
C THR A 361 13.42 -12.54 -10.17
N GLY A 362 14.43 -12.01 -9.49
CA GLY A 362 14.23 -11.22 -8.29
C GLY A 362 15.37 -10.28 -7.98
N ALA A 363 15.08 -9.23 -7.23
CA ALA A 363 16.08 -8.26 -6.78
C ALA A 363 15.70 -7.66 -5.41
N VAL A 364 16.71 -7.41 -4.56
CA VAL A 364 16.61 -6.62 -3.32
C VAL A 364 17.74 -5.59 -3.30
N LEU A 365 17.39 -4.34 -3.01
CA LEU A 365 18.35 -3.25 -2.84
C LEU A 365 18.03 -2.44 -1.57
N ILE A 366 19.06 -2.10 -0.82
CA ILE A 366 19.01 -1.18 0.33
C ILE A 366 20.05 -0.09 0.12
N GLY A 367 19.66 1.16 0.39
CA GLY A 367 20.54 2.34 0.31
C GLY A 367 20.69 2.85 -1.11
N ASP A 368 21.36 2.11 -1.98
CA ASP A 368 21.48 2.45 -3.39
C ASP A 368 20.42 1.70 -4.22
N THR A 369 19.36 2.41 -4.60
CA THR A 369 18.25 1.93 -5.41
C THR A 369 18.18 2.59 -6.80
N PHE A 370 19.25 3.21 -7.26
CA PHE A 370 19.29 3.99 -8.51
C PHE A 370 18.80 3.18 -9.72
N ASP A 371 19.25 1.93 -9.85
CA ASP A 371 18.90 1.06 -10.97
C ASP A 371 17.65 0.17 -10.71
N ALA A 372 16.87 0.44 -9.66
CA ALA A 372 15.71 -0.36 -9.26
C ALA A 372 14.70 -0.59 -10.40
N LEU A 373 14.37 0.47 -11.15
CA LEU A 373 13.40 0.38 -12.25
C LEU A 373 13.95 -0.42 -13.43
N TRP A 374 15.25 -0.37 -13.70
CA TRP A 374 15.88 -1.20 -14.72
C TRP A 374 15.83 -2.68 -14.35
N TYR A 375 16.11 -3.05 -13.10
CA TYR A 375 15.97 -4.43 -12.66
C TYR A 375 14.50 -4.89 -12.72
N LEU A 376 13.55 -4.02 -12.35
CA LEU A 376 12.13 -4.33 -12.48
C LEU A 376 11.72 -4.60 -13.93
N GLU A 377 12.22 -3.82 -14.87
CA GLU A 377 12.00 -4.01 -16.30
C GLU A 377 12.53 -5.37 -16.78
N LEU A 378 13.76 -5.74 -16.42
CA LEU A 378 14.34 -7.04 -16.74
C LEU A 378 13.51 -8.21 -16.17
N ILE A 379 13.00 -8.09 -14.93
CA ILE A 379 12.14 -9.09 -14.30
C ILE A 379 10.80 -9.20 -15.04
N ARG A 380 10.16 -8.08 -15.34
CA ARG A 380 8.85 -8.04 -16.03
C ARG A 380 8.92 -8.60 -17.44
N ASN A 381 9.95 -8.24 -18.19
CA ASN A 381 10.16 -8.70 -19.56
C ASN A 381 10.69 -10.14 -19.62
N ARG A 382 11.17 -10.68 -18.49
CA ARG A 382 11.82 -11.98 -18.44
C ARG A 382 13.03 -12.06 -19.37
N ASP A 383 13.82 -10.98 -19.45
CA ASP A 383 14.97 -10.86 -20.33
C ASP A 383 16.09 -11.83 -19.92
N LYS A 384 16.78 -12.41 -20.92
CA LYS A 384 18.01 -13.17 -20.68
C LYS A 384 19.14 -12.22 -20.31
N VAL A 385 19.85 -12.52 -19.20
CA VAL A 385 20.88 -11.64 -18.64
C VAL A 385 22.31 -12.12 -18.83
N ALA A 386 22.53 -13.21 -19.58
CA ALA A 386 23.86 -13.82 -19.75
C ALA A 386 24.92 -12.80 -20.22
N ALA A 387 24.60 -11.94 -21.19
CA ALA A 387 25.51 -10.95 -21.75
C ALA A 387 25.88 -9.81 -20.79
N ILE A 388 25.02 -9.51 -19.80
CA ILE A 388 25.20 -8.40 -18.87
C ILE A 388 25.48 -8.88 -17.43
N ARG A 389 25.52 -10.18 -17.20
CA ARG A 389 25.58 -10.82 -15.88
C ARG A 389 26.74 -10.31 -15.03
N THR A 390 27.93 -10.18 -15.59
CA THR A 390 29.13 -9.79 -14.84
C THR A 390 29.07 -8.37 -14.30
N GLY A 391 28.46 -7.44 -15.05
CA GLY A 391 28.37 -6.01 -14.67
C GLY A 391 27.08 -5.63 -13.98
N MET A 392 26.02 -6.45 -14.09
CA MET A 392 24.69 -6.02 -13.68
C MET A 392 24.53 -5.70 -12.18
N ILE A 393 25.31 -6.30 -11.31
CA ILE A 393 25.27 -6.00 -9.87
C ILE A 393 25.73 -4.56 -9.56
N PHE A 394 26.57 -3.98 -10.43
CA PHE A 394 27.07 -2.62 -10.32
C PHE A 394 26.15 -1.58 -10.97
N GLY A 395 25.07 -2.03 -11.64
CA GLY A 395 24.07 -1.18 -12.27
C GLY A 395 24.13 -1.17 -13.79
N ARG A 396 23.13 -0.50 -14.38
CA ARG A 396 22.89 -0.47 -15.84
C ARG A 396 24.11 0.07 -16.63
N ALA A 397 24.74 1.12 -16.12
CA ALA A 397 25.86 1.77 -16.81
C ALA A 397 27.08 0.87 -16.98
N LEU A 398 27.32 -0.05 -16.03
CA LEU A 398 28.45 -0.99 -16.07
C LEU A 398 28.09 -2.35 -16.67
N ALA A 399 26.78 -2.66 -16.73
CA ALA A 399 26.27 -3.88 -17.34
C ALA A 399 26.20 -3.81 -18.86
N LEU A 400 25.80 -2.67 -19.41
CA LEU A 400 25.67 -2.47 -20.85
C LEU A 400 26.98 -1.93 -21.42
N PRO A 401 27.49 -2.48 -22.55
CA PRO A 401 28.65 -1.89 -23.21
C PRO A 401 28.32 -0.43 -23.54
N SER A 402 29.26 0.48 -23.22
CA SER A 402 29.16 1.86 -23.69
C SER A 402 28.98 1.81 -25.21
N LYS A 403 27.88 2.38 -25.75
CA LYS A 403 27.85 2.67 -27.17
C LYS A 403 29.08 3.53 -27.43
N ALA A 404 30.07 2.94 -28.10
CA ALA A 404 31.17 3.71 -28.61
C ALA A 404 30.59 4.89 -29.40
N ALA A 405 31.02 6.10 -29.00
CA ALA A 405 30.60 7.35 -29.63
C ALA A 405 31.04 7.41 -31.09
#